data_fcff5f0de8c8346199c16a54ff4fe763
#
_entry.id   fcff5f0de8c8346199c16a54ff4fe763
#
_cell.length_a   1.000
_cell.length_b   1.000
_cell.length_c   1.000
_cell.angle_alpha   90.00
_cell.angle_beta   90.00
_cell.angle_gamma   90.00
#
_symmetry.space_group_name_H-M   'P 1'
#
loop_
_entity.id
_entity.type
_entity.pdbx_description
1 polymer ?
#
loop_
_entity_poly.entity_id
_entity_poly.type
_entity_poly.pdbx_seq_one_letter_code
_entity_poly.pdbx_strand_id
1 'polypeptide(L)'
;MDDIRLALDYMLTKKEGYNRAETYYEGTQPEIFLNQRWFKLFQKGQSDFRFNFSKTVVDAVLNRLEIEQVETDSPAADEYMADLLEQADIQLDMNEIHRNALIYGDAYAIVWPDETGKLAIDYNSPLTTVVIYDQENPRKKLYAAKMWQYATYDEKRIKLNLYYADRIEKYDGFGEIENMGTPQGANFQLVETINNPWGEVPVFHFRTHKPYGRPEHADAFGPQDAINKLVNTHMLTVDYQGAPQRYALSNGGSSNEFEDFSEDDTARENIGSLKNGPGELWYLQGVSQVGQFAAADPKTFTEPVIEFVNQMAAITSTPTHYFQKGTYVSSGQALRAAEAPLVKKVQNRQLAFESTWKDLFLFMLKIEGITANIDIDWAEAEIVDDVDQWDVAVRKKSVGMPLEQILIELGYDGEIAKIIADNSTTANAAVQQSQNPTQISLRGTGLNANNLAMQEAASDNNQ
;
A
#
# COMPACT_ATOMS: atom_id res chain seq x y z
N MET A 1 -20.49 -23.57 23.80
CA MET A 1 -21.62 -22.74 23.29
C MET A 1 -21.32 -21.25 23.46
N ASP A 2 -20.83 -20.81 24.63
CA ASP A 2 -20.52 -19.37 24.87
C ASP A 2 -19.39 -18.87 24.00
N ASP A 3 -18.35 -19.69 23.78
CA ASP A 3 -17.19 -19.33 22.93
C ASP A 3 -17.59 -19.13 21.46
N ILE A 4 -18.48 -19.99 20.92
CA ILE A 4 -19.02 -19.84 19.57
C ILE A 4 -19.77 -18.52 19.44
N ARG A 5 -20.65 -18.24 20.41
CA ARG A 5 -21.45 -17.01 20.43
C ARG A 5 -20.57 -15.76 20.49
N LEU A 6 -19.56 -15.76 21.34
CA LEU A 6 -18.63 -14.65 21.48
C LEU A 6 -17.84 -14.41 20.19
N ALA A 7 -17.33 -15.48 19.56
CA ALA A 7 -16.58 -15.36 18.31
C ALA A 7 -17.46 -14.80 17.17
N LEU A 8 -18.71 -15.29 17.05
CA LEU A 8 -19.65 -14.81 16.05
C LEU A 8 -20.03 -13.34 16.25
N ASP A 9 -20.26 -12.92 17.51
CA ASP A 9 -20.56 -11.53 17.85
C ASP A 9 -19.42 -10.58 17.44
N TYR A 10 -18.16 -10.96 17.71
CA TYR A 10 -17.00 -10.19 17.27
C TYR A 10 -16.89 -10.10 15.74
N MET A 11 -17.05 -11.22 15.02
CA MET A 11 -17.01 -11.24 13.56
C MET A 11 -18.09 -10.34 12.96
N LEU A 12 -19.33 -10.45 13.44
CA LEU A 12 -20.47 -9.67 12.93
C LEU A 12 -20.31 -8.17 13.22
N THR A 13 -19.87 -7.81 14.42
CA THR A 13 -19.69 -6.42 14.82
C THR A 13 -18.65 -5.71 13.94
N LYS A 14 -17.61 -6.42 13.53
CA LYS A 14 -16.53 -5.83 12.72
C LYS A 14 -16.74 -5.91 11.21
N LYS A 15 -17.63 -6.78 10.74
CA LYS A 15 -17.86 -7.08 9.33
C LYS A 15 -18.13 -5.82 8.48
N GLU A 16 -18.97 -4.92 8.97
CA GLU A 16 -19.30 -3.68 8.23
C GLU A 16 -18.08 -2.79 8.04
N GLY A 17 -17.25 -2.66 9.08
CA GLY A 17 -16.00 -1.89 9.02
C GLY A 17 -15.01 -2.49 8.03
N TYR A 18 -14.86 -3.80 8.02
CA TYR A 18 -13.98 -4.51 7.08
C TYR A 18 -14.47 -4.40 5.64
N ASN A 19 -15.76 -4.63 5.39
CA ASN A 19 -16.34 -4.48 4.04
C ASN A 19 -16.18 -3.04 3.53
N ARG A 20 -16.38 -2.04 4.41
CA ARG A 20 -16.14 -0.65 4.06
C ARG A 20 -14.68 -0.41 3.67
N ALA A 21 -13.74 -0.91 4.43
CA ALA A 21 -12.31 -0.76 4.13
C ALA A 21 -11.95 -1.39 2.77
N GLU A 22 -12.44 -2.59 2.51
CA GLU A 22 -12.26 -3.27 1.23
C GLU A 22 -12.82 -2.48 0.06
N THR A 23 -14.06 -1.96 0.17
CA THR A 23 -14.67 -1.17 -0.91
C THR A 23 -13.88 0.10 -1.23
N TYR A 24 -13.25 0.76 -0.23
CA TYR A 24 -12.37 1.91 -0.47
C TYR A 24 -11.03 1.52 -1.09
N TYR A 25 -10.48 0.35 -0.74
CA TYR A 25 -9.28 -0.15 -1.36
C TYR A 25 -9.52 -0.55 -2.82
N GLU A 26 -10.63 -1.24 -3.11
CA GLU A 26 -11.02 -1.65 -4.46
C GLU A 26 -11.62 -0.51 -5.30
N GLY A 27 -11.97 0.62 -4.69
CA GLY A 27 -12.60 1.76 -5.38
C GLY A 27 -14.08 1.52 -5.72
N THR A 28 -14.73 0.59 -5.04
CA THR A 28 -16.15 0.20 -5.28
C THR A 28 -17.12 0.79 -4.25
N GLN A 29 -16.64 1.73 -3.40
CA GLN A 29 -17.47 2.37 -2.37
C GLN A 29 -18.69 3.06 -2.98
N PRO A 30 -19.84 3.09 -2.26
CA PRO A 30 -21.05 3.76 -2.76
C PRO A 30 -20.83 5.27 -2.95
N GLU A 31 -21.42 5.83 -3.98
CA GLU A 31 -21.38 7.27 -4.22
C GLU A 31 -22.29 8.02 -3.23
N ILE A 32 -21.68 8.72 -2.27
CA ILE A 32 -22.40 9.32 -1.14
C ILE A 32 -23.18 10.59 -1.52
N PHE A 33 -22.86 11.27 -2.61
CA PHE A 33 -23.32 12.64 -2.84
C PHE A 33 -23.93 12.94 -4.21
N LEU A 34 -24.26 11.96 -5.00
CA LEU A 34 -24.97 12.24 -6.25
C LEU A 34 -26.45 12.48 -5.98
N ASN A 35 -26.98 13.58 -6.53
CA ASN A 35 -28.41 13.80 -6.62
C ASN A 35 -29.03 12.61 -7.39
N GLN A 36 -30.12 12.01 -6.91
CA GLN A 36 -30.76 10.82 -7.49
C GLN A 36 -31.05 10.96 -9.00
N ARG A 37 -31.30 12.19 -9.48
CA ARG A 37 -31.53 12.47 -10.90
C ARG A 37 -30.26 12.26 -11.73
N TRP A 38 -29.10 12.63 -11.21
CA TRP A 38 -27.80 12.51 -11.87
C TRP A 38 -27.30 11.07 -11.81
N PHE A 39 -27.47 10.41 -10.68
CA PHE A 39 -27.18 8.99 -10.51
C PHE A 39 -27.82 8.12 -11.59
N LYS A 40 -29.11 8.36 -11.91
CA LYS A 40 -29.80 7.66 -13.00
C LYS A 40 -29.24 7.91 -14.39
N LEU A 41 -28.64 9.09 -14.63
CA LEU A 41 -28.01 9.41 -15.91
C LEU A 41 -26.66 8.70 -16.06
N PHE A 42 -25.86 8.64 -15.00
CA PHE A 42 -24.58 7.92 -14.99
C PHE A 42 -24.77 6.41 -15.08
N GLN A 43 -25.72 5.83 -14.35
CA GLN A 43 -26.00 4.39 -14.43
C GLN A 43 -26.39 3.93 -15.84
N LYS A 44 -27.05 4.78 -16.63
CA LYS A 44 -27.36 4.47 -18.04
C LYS A 44 -26.12 4.41 -18.93
N GLY A 45 -25.04 5.10 -18.57
CA GLY A 45 -23.78 5.14 -19.31
C GLY A 45 -22.82 4.00 -19.00
N GLN A 46 -23.06 3.18 -17.96
CA GLN A 46 -22.17 2.10 -17.49
C GLN A 46 -20.69 2.51 -17.24
N SER A 47 -20.41 3.78 -17.00
CA SER A 47 -19.05 4.23 -16.72
C SER A 47 -18.92 4.66 -15.26
N ASP A 48 -18.31 3.81 -14.46
CA ASP A 48 -17.85 4.17 -13.13
C ASP A 48 -16.54 4.94 -13.24
N PHE A 49 -16.65 6.26 -13.36
CA PHE A 49 -15.46 7.11 -13.37
C PHE A 49 -15.09 7.50 -11.94
N ARG A 50 -14.05 6.86 -11.41
CA ARG A 50 -13.56 7.09 -10.05
C ARG A 50 -12.05 7.15 -10.02
N PHE A 51 -11.51 8.09 -9.25
CA PHE A 51 -10.12 7.98 -8.80
C PHE A 51 -10.08 7.16 -7.52
N ASN A 52 -9.08 6.29 -7.39
CA ASN A 52 -8.88 5.51 -6.18
C ASN A 52 -7.51 5.83 -5.56
N PHE A 53 -7.46 6.90 -4.80
CA PHE A 53 -6.27 7.30 -4.04
C PHE A 53 -6.14 6.56 -2.71
N SER A 54 -7.24 6.00 -2.18
CA SER A 54 -7.19 5.19 -0.96
C SER A 54 -6.30 3.97 -1.10
N LYS A 55 -6.28 3.34 -2.28
CA LYS A 55 -5.37 2.24 -2.61
C LYS A 55 -3.90 2.67 -2.52
N THR A 56 -3.57 3.85 -3.03
CA THR A 56 -2.20 4.38 -3.01
C THR A 56 -1.65 4.49 -1.57
N VAL A 57 -2.50 4.84 -0.60
CA VAL A 57 -2.11 4.94 0.82
C VAL A 57 -1.67 3.58 1.38
N VAL A 58 -2.36 2.51 1.01
CA VAL A 58 -2.01 1.13 1.42
C VAL A 58 -0.77 0.66 0.69
N ASP A 59 -0.75 0.78 -0.64
CA ASP A 59 0.32 0.26 -1.49
C ASP A 59 1.66 0.95 -1.20
N ALA A 60 1.66 2.24 -0.84
CA ALA A 60 2.86 2.97 -0.46
C ALA A 60 3.56 2.38 0.78
N VAL A 61 2.80 1.81 1.71
CA VAL A 61 3.33 1.10 2.88
C VAL A 61 3.68 -0.33 2.51
N LEU A 62 2.77 -1.04 1.82
CA LEU A 62 2.92 -2.45 1.45
C LEU A 62 4.22 -2.70 0.66
N ASN A 63 4.51 -1.87 -0.32
CA ASN A 63 5.69 -1.99 -1.19
C ASN A 63 7.04 -1.86 -0.46
N ARG A 64 7.01 -1.59 0.85
CA ARG A 64 8.18 -1.45 1.72
C ARG A 64 8.15 -2.42 2.91
N LEU A 65 7.20 -3.35 2.92
CA LEU A 65 7.06 -4.38 3.94
C LEU A 65 7.55 -5.73 3.41
N GLU A 66 8.85 -5.84 3.27
CA GLU A 66 9.51 -7.06 2.82
C GLU A 66 10.46 -7.56 3.91
N ILE A 67 10.41 -8.85 4.22
CA ILE A 67 11.37 -9.51 5.10
C ILE A 67 12.52 -9.98 4.20
N GLU A 68 13.71 -9.44 4.46
CA GLU A 68 14.90 -9.75 3.66
C GLU A 68 15.57 -11.03 4.16
N GLN A 69 15.69 -11.15 5.49
CA GLN A 69 16.35 -12.30 6.11
C GLN A 69 15.76 -12.61 7.48
N VAL A 70 15.86 -13.86 7.87
CA VAL A 70 15.57 -14.35 9.23
C VAL A 70 16.83 -15.01 9.77
N GLU A 71 17.44 -14.39 10.76
CA GLU A 71 18.64 -14.88 11.43
C GLU A 71 18.28 -15.66 12.69
N THR A 72 19.03 -16.73 12.99
CA THR A 72 18.83 -17.50 14.20
C THR A 72 20.17 -17.81 14.89
N ASP A 73 20.13 -18.28 16.12
CA ASP A 73 21.29 -18.73 16.87
C ASP A 73 21.60 -20.24 16.67
N SER A 74 20.93 -20.90 15.72
CA SER A 74 21.06 -22.32 15.43
C SER A 74 21.22 -22.60 13.94
N PRO A 75 22.32 -23.23 13.49
CA PRO A 75 22.51 -23.55 12.06
C PRO A 75 21.38 -24.38 11.44
N ALA A 76 20.74 -25.25 12.21
CA ALA A 76 19.60 -26.04 11.73
C ALA A 76 18.34 -25.19 11.54
N ALA A 77 18.18 -24.16 12.38
CA ALA A 77 17.08 -23.20 12.22
C ALA A 77 17.34 -22.25 11.04
N ASP A 78 18.59 -21.80 10.84
CA ASP A 78 18.97 -20.97 9.70
C ASP A 78 18.70 -21.69 8.37
N GLU A 79 19.11 -22.97 8.26
CA GLU A 79 18.85 -23.78 7.07
C GLU A 79 17.34 -23.92 6.83
N TYR A 80 16.56 -24.23 7.87
CA TYR A 80 15.11 -24.36 7.76
C TYR A 80 14.44 -23.04 7.35
N MET A 81 14.85 -21.90 7.93
CA MET A 81 14.29 -20.58 7.60
C MET A 81 14.67 -20.13 6.19
N ALA A 82 15.90 -20.37 5.76
CA ALA A 82 16.35 -20.08 4.40
C ALA A 82 15.53 -20.90 3.38
N ASP A 83 15.40 -22.21 3.57
CA ASP A 83 14.59 -23.07 2.71
C ASP A 83 13.11 -22.66 2.67
N LEU A 84 12.57 -22.20 3.80
CA LEU A 84 11.20 -21.71 3.88
C LEU A 84 11.02 -20.42 3.06
N LEU A 85 11.92 -19.45 3.23
CA LEU A 85 11.84 -18.14 2.56
C LEU A 85 12.17 -18.21 1.06
N GLU A 86 12.95 -19.20 0.61
CA GLU A 86 13.19 -19.42 -0.83
C GLU A 86 11.95 -19.92 -1.59
N GLN A 87 10.93 -20.42 -0.89
CA GLN A 87 9.70 -20.87 -1.52
C GLN A 87 8.87 -19.67 -2.00
N ALA A 88 8.68 -19.52 -3.29
CA ALA A 88 7.92 -18.41 -3.88
C ALA A 88 6.49 -18.28 -3.34
N ASP A 89 5.84 -19.39 -3.01
CA ASP A 89 4.49 -19.39 -2.45
C ASP A 89 4.45 -18.73 -1.06
N ILE A 90 5.46 -18.98 -0.22
CA ILE A 90 5.56 -18.37 1.12
C ILE A 90 5.70 -16.83 1.02
N GLN A 91 6.52 -16.34 0.09
CA GLN A 91 6.66 -14.89 -0.12
C GLN A 91 5.35 -14.25 -0.60
N LEU A 92 4.60 -14.94 -1.46
CA LEU A 92 3.28 -14.49 -1.89
C LEU A 92 2.28 -14.44 -0.73
N ASP A 93 2.25 -15.50 0.11
CA ASP A 93 1.38 -15.58 1.28
C ASP A 93 1.73 -14.49 2.30
N MET A 94 3.01 -14.23 2.54
CA MET A 94 3.47 -13.14 3.41
C MET A 94 3.01 -11.77 2.90
N ASN A 95 3.16 -11.52 1.61
CA ASN A 95 2.69 -10.27 0.99
C ASN A 95 1.16 -10.14 1.07
N GLU A 96 0.42 -11.24 0.88
CA GLU A 96 -1.04 -11.26 1.03
C GLU A 96 -1.47 -10.96 2.47
N ILE A 97 -0.80 -11.55 3.46
CA ILE A 97 -1.02 -11.27 4.88
C ILE A 97 -0.79 -9.79 5.18
N HIS A 98 0.34 -9.21 4.73
CA HIS A 98 0.66 -7.80 4.94
C HIS A 98 -0.38 -6.89 4.28
N ARG A 99 -0.72 -7.17 3.01
CA ARG A 99 -1.74 -6.42 2.27
C ARG A 99 -3.06 -6.38 3.01
N ASN A 100 -3.55 -7.54 3.43
CA ASN A 100 -4.85 -7.64 4.09
C ASN A 100 -4.81 -7.05 5.51
N ALA A 101 -3.69 -7.18 6.23
CA ALA A 101 -3.50 -6.51 7.52
C ALA A 101 -3.55 -4.97 7.38
N LEU A 102 -3.05 -4.40 6.28
CA LEU A 102 -3.15 -2.97 6.01
C LEU A 102 -4.56 -2.57 5.56
N ILE A 103 -5.23 -3.38 4.71
CA ILE A 103 -6.57 -3.08 4.21
C ILE A 103 -7.60 -3.12 5.32
N TYR A 104 -7.65 -4.19 6.10
CA TYR A 104 -8.66 -4.39 7.14
C TYR A 104 -8.23 -3.88 8.52
N GLY A 105 -6.92 -3.69 8.72
CA GLY A 105 -6.31 -3.46 10.03
C GLY A 105 -5.90 -4.76 10.72
N ASP A 106 -6.53 -5.87 10.37
CA ASP A 106 -6.36 -7.21 10.93
C ASP A 106 -6.19 -8.23 9.80
N ALA A 107 -5.29 -9.20 9.96
CA ALA A 107 -5.17 -10.38 9.12
C ALA A 107 -4.72 -11.57 9.97
N TYR A 108 -5.03 -12.76 9.54
CA TYR A 108 -4.71 -13.97 10.30
C TYR A 108 -3.92 -14.95 9.45
N ALA A 109 -2.95 -15.60 10.06
CA ALA A 109 -2.26 -16.76 9.49
C ALA A 109 -2.55 -17.98 10.36
N ILE A 110 -2.86 -19.11 9.76
CA ILE A 110 -3.00 -20.39 10.43
C ILE A 110 -1.84 -21.25 10.00
N VAL A 111 -1.11 -21.80 11.00
CA VAL A 111 -0.01 -22.74 10.76
C VAL A 111 -0.43 -24.11 11.25
N TRP A 112 -0.52 -25.06 10.33
CA TRP A 112 -0.89 -26.43 10.66
C TRP A 112 -0.25 -27.38 9.64
N PRO A 113 0.26 -28.57 10.07
CA PRO A 113 0.79 -29.55 9.14
C PRO A 113 -0.32 -30.11 8.24
N ASP A 114 -0.02 -30.26 6.96
CA ASP A 114 -0.88 -30.92 6.00
C ASP A 114 -0.92 -32.46 6.22
N GLU A 115 -1.63 -33.20 5.36
CA GLU A 115 -1.73 -34.66 5.42
C GLU A 115 -0.37 -35.35 5.25
N THR A 116 0.62 -34.68 4.69
CA THR A 116 2.00 -35.20 4.51
C THR A 116 2.92 -34.83 5.68
N GLY A 117 2.45 -33.98 6.60
CA GLY A 117 3.22 -33.45 7.71
C GLY A 117 3.99 -32.17 7.37
N LYS A 118 3.89 -31.64 6.13
CA LYS A 118 4.53 -30.38 5.76
C LYS A 118 3.77 -29.21 6.36
N LEU A 119 4.51 -28.23 6.91
CA LEU A 119 3.93 -27.00 7.44
C LEU A 119 3.60 -26.03 6.29
N ALA A 120 2.46 -25.37 6.40
CA ALA A 120 2.05 -24.29 5.51
C ALA A 120 1.62 -23.08 6.34
N ILE A 121 1.78 -21.90 5.79
CA ILE A 121 1.31 -20.63 6.35
C ILE A 121 0.09 -20.23 5.53
N ASP A 122 -1.11 -20.52 6.05
CA ASP A 122 -2.35 -20.21 5.35
C ASP A 122 -2.87 -18.82 5.75
N TYR A 123 -2.97 -17.90 4.80
CA TYR A 123 -3.69 -16.65 5.01
C TYR A 123 -5.17 -16.90 5.31
N ASN A 124 -5.71 -16.13 6.23
CA ASN A 124 -7.12 -16.17 6.61
C ASN A 124 -7.68 -14.76 6.80
N SER A 125 -8.80 -14.50 6.10
CA SER A 125 -9.46 -13.20 6.11
C SER A 125 -10.09 -12.86 7.46
N PRO A 126 -10.03 -11.61 7.93
CA PRO A 126 -10.71 -11.15 9.13
C PRO A 126 -12.24 -11.15 9.00
N LEU A 127 -12.77 -11.31 7.80
CA LEU A 127 -14.21 -11.52 7.57
C LEU A 127 -14.69 -12.88 8.03
N THR A 128 -13.77 -13.85 8.13
CA THR A 128 -14.08 -15.26 8.43
C THR A 128 -13.33 -15.79 9.63
N THR A 129 -12.34 -15.06 10.14
CA THR A 129 -11.46 -15.51 11.22
C THR A 129 -11.34 -14.43 12.29
N VAL A 130 -11.29 -14.84 13.55
CA VAL A 130 -11.07 -13.95 14.70
C VAL A 130 -10.25 -14.66 15.77
N VAL A 131 -9.38 -13.93 16.46
CA VAL A 131 -8.69 -14.36 17.69
C VAL A 131 -9.33 -13.65 18.86
N ILE A 132 -9.74 -14.40 19.87
CA ILE A 132 -10.32 -13.87 21.10
C ILE A 132 -9.21 -13.79 22.17
N TYR A 133 -9.07 -12.58 22.70
CA TYR A 133 -8.07 -12.27 23.74
C TYR A 133 -8.70 -12.27 25.14
N ASP A 134 -7.88 -12.53 26.13
CA ASP A 134 -8.24 -12.37 27.53
C ASP A 134 -8.49 -10.88 27.82
N GLN A 135 -9.60 -10.58 28.50
CA GLN A 135 -9.98 -9.18 28.82
C GLN A 135 -9.05 -8.55 29.87
N GLU A 136 -8.51 -9.36 30.79
CA GLU A 136 -7.54 -8.90 31.81
C GLU A 136 -6.12 -8.81 31.26
N ASN A 137 -5.78 -9.69 30.28
CA ASN A 137 -4.48 -9.71 29.63
C ASN A 137 -4.61 -9.75 28.10
N PRO A 138 -4.73 -8.58 27.42
CA PRO A 138 -4.93 -8.50 25.96
C PRO A 138 -3.77 -9.06 25.11
N ARG A 139 -2.69 -9.56 25.74
CA ARG A 139 -1.61 -10.26 25.05
C ARG A 139 -1.86 -11.78 24.97
N LYS A 140 -2.71 -12.30 25.84
CA LYS A 140 -3.01 -13.73 25.92
C LYS A 140 -4.15 -14.08 24.97
N LYS A 141 -3.89 -14.92 23.98
CA LYS A 141 -4.91 -15.53 23.13
C LYS A 141 -5.65 -16.59 23.96
N LEU A 142 -6.96 -16.55 24.01
CA LEU A 142 -7.80 -17.59 24.62
C LEU A 142 -8.07 -18.70 23.63
N TYR A 143 -8.54 -18.33 22.46
CA TYR A 143 -8.81 -19.22 21.34
C TYR A 143 -8.96 -18.40 20.07
N ALA A 144 -8.98 -19.07 18.91
CA ALA A 144 -9.36 -18.47 17.64
C ALA A 144 -10.53 -19.21 17.02
N ALA A 145 -11.29 -18.52 16.17
CA ALA A 145 -12.40 -19.10 15.44
C ALA A 145 -12.28 -18.80 13.95
N LYS A 146 -12.48 -19.81 13.10
CA LYS A 146 -12.56 -19.68 11.65
C LYS A 146 -13.90 -20.23 11.18
N MET A 147 -14.62 -19.46 10.39
CA MET A 147 -15.92 -19.81 9.85
C MET A 147 -15.94 -19.67 8.33
N TRP A 148 -16.50 -20.63 7.63
CA TRP A 148 -16.69 -20.52 6.20
C TRP A 148 -17.94 -21.26 5.74
N GLN A 149 -18.52 -20.76 4.66
CA GLN A 149 -19.69 -21.37 4.03
C GLN A 149 -19.25 -22.34 2.94
N TYR A 150 -19.93 -23.47 2.85
CA TYR A 150 -19.78 -24.38 1.73
C TYR A 150 -21.16 -24.80 1.22
N ALA A 151 -21.25 -25.06 -0.09
CA ALA A 151 -22.49 -25.49 -0.71
C ALA A 151 -22.44 -26.99 -0.94
N THR A 152 -23.48 -27.70 -0.52
CA THR A 152 -23.83 -29.05 -0.99
C THR A 152 -25.00 -28.88 -1.94
N TYR A 153 -25.29 -29.88 -2.79
CA TYR A 153 -26.25 -29.78 -3.91
C TYR A 153 -27.60 -29.14 -3.56
N ASP A 154 -28.06 -29.24 -2.32
CA ASP A 154 -29.38 -28.77 -1.89
C ASP A 154 -29.39 -27.85 -0.64
N GLU A 155 -28.23 -27.66 0.04
CA GLU A 155 -28.18 -26.96 1.31
C GLU A 155 -26.93 -26.08 1.45
N LYS A 156 -27.12 -24.86 1.96
CA LYS A 156 -26.01 -24.01 2.40
C LYS A 156 -25.64 -24.39 3.82
N ARG A 157 -24.42 -24.81 4.01
CA ARG A 157 -23.87 -25.25 5.31
C ARG A 157 -22.70 -24.36 5.70
N ILE A 158 -22.47 -24.30 7.00
CA ILE A 158 -21.41 -23.49 7.60
C ILE A 158 -20.55 -24.40 8.44
N LYS A 159 -19.24 -24.34 8.20
CA LYS A 159 -18.24 -24.93 9.08
C LYS A 159 -17.66 -23.86 10.00
N LEU A 160 -17.45 -24.24 11.25
CA LEU A 160 -16.79 -23.41 12.26
C LEU A 160 -15.75 -24.27 12.96
N ASN A 161 -14.49 -23.79 12.94
CA ASN A 161 -13.41 -24.38 13.74
C ASN A 161 -13.05 -23.43 14.89
N LEU A 162 -12.96 -23.99 16.08
CA LEU A 162 -12.38 -23.32 17.25
C LEU A 162 -11.00 -23.90 17.53
N TYR A 163 -10.00 -23.03 17.56
CA TYR A 163 -8.58 -23.38 17.79
C TYR A 163 -8.20 -22.99 19.21
N TYR A 164 -8.04 -23.96 20.08
CA TYR A 164 -7.54 -23.81 21.43
C TYR A 164 -6.06 -24.20 21.52
N ALA A 165 -5.43 -23.93 22.64
CA ALA A 165 -4.06 -24.31 22.89
C ALA A 165 -3.86 -25.85 22.99
N ASP A 166 -4.88 -26.58 23.42
CA ASP A 166 -4.85 -28.02 23.65
C ASP A 166 -5.63 -28.84 22.62
N ARG A 167 -6.52 -28.22 21.86
CA ARG A 167 -7.40 -28.93 20.91
C ARG A 167 -7.92 -28.02 19.82
N ILE A 168 -8.43 -28.64 18.76
CA ILE A 168 -9.23 -27.98 17.71
C ILE A 168 -10.59 -28.67 17.68
N GLU A 169 -11.65 -27.89 17.83
CA GLU A 169 -13.02 -28.36 17.74
C GLU A 169 -13.63 -27.94 16.39
N LYS A 170 -14.13 -28.92 15.63
CA LYS A 170 -14.75 -28.69 14.34
C LYS A 170 -16.27 -28.86 14.45
N TYR A 171 -16.97 -27.83 14.04
CA TYR A 171 -18.43 -27.78 14.08
C TYR A 171 -19.00 -27.68 12.66
N ASP A 172 -20.17 -28.26 12.48
CA ASP A 172 -20.97 -28.15 11.26
C ASP A 172 -22.35 -27.59 11.63
N GLY A 173 -22.86 -26.67 10.81
CA GLY A 173 -24.12 -25.99 11.05
C GLY A 173 -24.86 -25.71 9.76
N PHE A 174 -26.14 -25.40 9.88
CA PHE A 174 -27.03 -25.02 8.76
C PHE A 174 -27.23 -23.50 8.79
N GLY A 175 -27.21 -22.87 7.61
CA GLY A 175 -27.52 -21.45 7.46
C GLY A 175 -26.64 -20.71 6.47
N GLU A 176 -26.88 -19.42 6.35
CA GLU A 176 -26.09 -18.48 5.55
C GLU A 176 -25.37 -17.48 6.47
N ILE A 177 -24.11 -17.19 6.19
CA ILE A 177 -23.33 -16.22 6.96
C ILE A 177 -23.99 -14.83 6.94
N GLU A 178 -24.69 -14.49 5.85
CA GLU A 178 -25.41 -13.21 5.71
C GLU A 178 -26.61 -13.09 6.65
N ASN A 179 -27.26 -14.22 6.97
CA ASN A 179 -28.45 -14.28 7.81
C ASN A 179 -28.12 -14.53 9.29
N MET A 180 -26.87 -14.66 9.67
CA MET A 180 -26.43 -14.84 11.06
C MET A 180 -26.51 -13.56 11.92
N GLY A 181 -27.36 -12.61 11.54
CA GLY A 181 -27.62 -11.38 12.32
C GLY A 181 -28.17 -11.61 13.74
N THR A 182 -28.44 -12.87 14.12
CA THR A 182 -28.77 -13.25 15.50
C THR A 182 -28.02 -14.53 15.86
N PRO A 183 -27.24 -14.55 16.94
CA PRO A 183 -26.53 -15.74 17.42
C PRO A 183 -27.42 -16.93 17.77
N GLN A 184 -28.71 -16.76 17.67
CA GLN A 184 -29.70 -17.76 18.03
C GLN A 184 -30.04 -18.79 16.94
N GLY A 185 -29.56 -18.58 15.70
CA GLY A 185 -30.00 -19.37 14.54
C GLY A 185 -29.07 -20.49 14.10
N ALA A 186 -27.82 -20.49 14.52
CA ALA A 186 -26.88 -21.49 14.06
C ALA A 186 -26.86 -22.70 15.02
N ASN A 187 -27.55 -23.76 14.65
CA ASN A 187 -27.42 -25.06 15.32
C ASN A 187 -26.08 -25.71 14.92
N PHE A 188 -24.98 -25.26 15.51
CA PHE A 188 -23.69 -25.90 15.36
C PHE A 188 -23.63 -27.22 16.13
N GLN A 189 -23.29 -28.30 15.44
CA GLN A 189 -23.04 -29.62 16.03
C GLN A 189 -21.53 -29.89 15.97
N LEU A 190 -20.97 -30.34 17.10
CA LEU A 190 -19.58 -30.79 17.16
C LEU A 190 -19.43 -32.05 16.30
N VAL A 191 -18.56 -32.03 15.32
CA VAL A 191 -18.29 -33.13 14.40
C VAL A 191 -17.03 -33.87 14.82
N GLU A 192 -15.98 -33.13 15.18
CA GLU A 192 -14.66 -33.71 15.47
C GLU A 192 -13.91 -32.85 16.47
N THR A 193 -13.08 -33.51 17.29
CA THR A 193 -12.10 -32.85 18.16
C THR A 193 -10.72 -33.42 17.86
N ILE A 194 -9.80 -32.57 17.45
CA ILE A 194 -8.39 -32.92 17.17
C ILE A 194 -7.53 -32.43 18.31
N ASN A 195 -6.63 -33.27 18.79
CA ASN A 195 -5.66 -32.86 19.83
C ASN A 195 -4.62 -31.90 19.23
N ASN A 196 -4.33 -30.81 19.93
CA ASN A 196 -3.24 -29.90 19.62
C ASN A 196 -2.06 -30.17 20.57
N PRO A 197 -1.00 -30.86 20.10
CA PRO A 197 0.10 -31.29 20.97
C PRO A 197 1.06 -30.15 21.33
N TRP A 198 0.99 -29.01 20.66
CA TRP A 198 1.97 -27.91 20.78
C TRP A 198 1.68 -26.93 21.92
N GLY A 199 0.47 -26.97 22.50
CA GLY A 199 0.10 -26.18 23.68
C GLY A 199 -0.08 -24.68 23.39
N GLU A 200 -0.24 -24.29 22.13
CA GLU A 200 -0.44 -22.92 21.69
C GLU A 200 -1.56 -22.83 20.65
N VAL A 201 -2.23 -21.66 20.55
CA VAL A 201 -3.25 -21.43 19.53
C VAL A 201 -2.55 -21.23 18.18
N PRO A 202 -2.76 -22.12 17.17
CA PRO A 202 -2.02 -22.09 15.90
C PRO A 202 -2.54 -21.02 14.93
N VAL A 203 -3.02 -19.90 15.45
CA VAL A 203 -3.54 -18.76 14.69
C VAL A 203 -2.81 -17.50 15.10
N PHE A 204 -2.17 -16.87 14.14
CA PHE A 204 -1.33 -15.68 14.32
C PHE A 204 -2.05 -14.46 13.78
N HIS A 205 -2.14 -13.42 14.60
CA HIS A 205 -2.91 -12.22 14.32
C HIS A 205 -2.01 -11.05 13.99
N PHE A 206 -1.92 -10.71 12.72
CA PHE A 206 -1.26 -9.51 12.19
C PHE A 206 -2.21 -8.32 12.31
N ARG A 207 -1.78 -7.28 13.00
CA ARG A 207 -2.64 -6.15 13.33
C ARG A 207 -1.89 -4.83 13.34
N THR A 208 -2.51 -3.80 12.80
CA THR A 208 -1.93 -2.45 12.78
C THR A 208 -1.96 -1.77 14.14
N HIS A 209 -2.89 -2.14 15.02
CA HIS A 209 -3.07 -1.62 16.38
C HIS A 209 -3.49 -2.74 17.35
N LYS A 210 -3.39 -2.50 18.66
CA LYS A 210 -3.81 -3.44 19.71
C LYS A 210 -5.10 -2.97 20.37
N PRO A 211 -6.02 -3.86 20.79
CA PRO A 211 -6.02 -5.31 20.60
C PRO A 211 -6.40 -5.76 19.19
N TYR A 212 -7.16 -4.96 18.45
CA TYR A 212 -7.55 -5.17 17.06
C TYR A 212 -7.17 -3.94 16.24
N GLY A 213 -6.84 -4.16 14.96
CA GLY A 213 -6.31 -3.14 14.09
C GLY A 213 -7.35 -2.14 13.56
N ARG A 214 -6.82 -1.17 12.83
CA ARG A 214 -7.55 -0.17 12.09
C ARG A 214 -7.01 -0.12 10.66
N PRO A 215 -7.86 -0.05 9.63
CA PRO A 215 -7.43 0.09 8.24
C PRO A 215 -6.43 1.22 8.05
N GLU A 216 -5.35 0.97 7.30
CA GLU A 216 -4.27 1.95 7.09
C GLU A 216 -4.75 3.21 6.36
N HIS A 217 -5.73 3.05 5.48
CA HIS A 217 -6.34 4.11 4.67
C HIS A 217 -7.65 4.66 5.26
N ALA A 218 -7.97 4.36 6.51
CA ALA A 218 -9.23 4.80 7.12
C ALA A 218 -9.41 6.33 7.11
N ASP A 219 -8.32 7.08 7.27
CA ASP A 219 -8.36 8.55 7.25
C ASP A 219 -8.51 9.11 5.81
N ALA A 220 -8.27 8.30 4.79
CA ALA A 220 -8.46 8.68 3.40
C ALA A 220 -9.93 8.62 2.94
N PHE A 221 -10.84 7.96 3.66
CA PHE A 221 -12.21 7.73 3.20
C PHE A 221 -12.96 9.04 2.91
N GLY A 222 -12.94 9.99 3.85
CA GLY A 222 -13.63 11.28 3.67
C GLY A 222 -13.08 12.10 2.50
N PRO A 223 -11.76 12.35 2.43
CA PRO A 223 -11.15 13.02 1.28
C PRO A 223 -11.40 12.31 -0.05
N GLN A 224 -11.36 10.97 -0.09
CA GLN A 224 -11.65 10.18 -1.28
C GLN A 224 -13.06 10.42 -1.81
N ASP A 225 -14.06 10.46 -0.94
CA ASP A 225 -15.43 10.77 -1.29
C ASP A 225 -15.59 12.19 -1.84
N ALA A 226 -14.92 13.17 -1.20
CA ALA A 226 -14.91 14.55 -1.64
C ALA A 226 -14.30 14.72 -3.05
N ILE A 227 -13.17 14.05 -3.30
CA ILE A 227 -12.49 14.04 -4.59
C ILE A 227 -13.41 13.46 -5.67
N ASN A 228 -13.99 12.29 -5.45
CA ASN A 228 -14.86 11.63 -6.41
C ASN A 228 -16.11 12.49 -6.71
N LYS A 229 -16.69 13.14 -5.70
CA LYS A 229 -17.79 14.08 -5.88
C LYS A 229 -17.41 15.28 -6.77
N LEU A 230 -16.26 15.89 -6.51
CA LEU A 230 -15.78 17.05 -7.29
C LEU A 230 -15.50 16.65 -8.75
N VAL A 231 -14.85 15.50 -8.94
CA VAL A 231 -14.56 15.00 -10.30
C VAL A 231 -15.84 14.70 -11.06
N ASN A 232 -16.82 14.03 -10.46
CA ASN A 232 -18.10 13.76 -11.08
C ASN A 232 -18.87 15.05 -11.40
N THR A 233 -18.83 16.05 -10.50
CA THR A 233 -19.44 17.37 -10.74
C THR A 233 -18.74 18.11 -11.87
N HIS A 234 -17.42 18.02 -11.96
CA HIS A 234 -16.64 18.59 -13.06
C HIS A 234 -17.03 17.97 -14.40
N MET A 235 -17.08 16.65 -14.49
CA MET A 235 -17.49 15.95 -15.72
C MET A 235 -18.87 16.39 -16.20
N LEU A 236 -19.84 16.48 -15.28
CA LEU A 236 -21.17 17.03 -15.58
C LEU A 236 -21.11 18.46 -16.10
N THR A 237 -20.29 19.28 -15.47
CA THR A 237 -20.16 20.70 -15.89
C THR A 237 -19.58 20.80 -17.28
N VAL A 238 -18.61 19.96 -17.65
CA VAL A 238 -18.03 19.87 -18.99
C VAL A 238 -19.10 19.49 -20.01
N ASP A 239 -19.95 18.51 -19.71
CA ASP A 239 -21.05 18.09 -20.60
C ASP A 239 -22.05 19.23 -20.85
N TYR A 240 -22.40 19.97 -19.78
CA TYR A 240 -23.30 21.13 -19.92
C TYR A 240 -22.66 22.30 -20.65
N GLN A 241 -21.37 22.50 -20.48
CA GLN A 241 -20.66 23.63 -21.10
C GLN A 241 -20.25 23.35 -22.54
N GLY A 242 -20.13 22.10 -22.95
CA GLY A 242 -19.95 21.68 -24.33
C GLY A 242 -21.11 22.16 -25.24
N ALA A 243 -22.28 22.40 -24.63
CA ALA A 243 -23.43 23.01 -25.28
C ALA A 243 -23.95 24.22 -24.44
N PRO A 244 -23.32 25.40 -24.53
CA PRO A 244 -23.66 26.54 -23.68
C PRO A 244 -25.13 26.92 -23.85
N GLN A 245 -25.82 27.03 -22.71
CA GLN A 245 -27.23 27.42 -22.71
C GLN A 245 -27.35 28.87 -23.22
N ARG A 246 -28.21 29.03 -24.20
CA ARG A 246 -28.55 30.33 -24.79
C ARG A 246 -29.87 30.80 -24.22
N TYR A 247 -30.03 32.07 -24.07
CA TYR A 247 -31.29 32.71 -23.67
C TYR A 247 -31.72 33.78 -24.66
N ALA A 248 -33.00 33.93 -24.79
CA ALA A 248 -33.62 34.99 -25.60
C ALA A 248 -34.62 35.76 -24.73
N LEU A 249 -34.49 37.08 -24.72
CA LEU A 249 -35.42 37.95 -24.03
C LEU A 249 -36.38 38.56 -25.07
N SER A 250 -37.67 38.36 -24.86
CA SER A 250 -38.71 39.03 -25.67
C SER A 250 -39.13 40.33 -24.99
N ASN A 251 -39.25 41.43 -25.74
CA ASN A 251 -39.90 42.62 -25.25
C ASN A 251 -41.39 42.30 -25.16
N GLY A 252 -41.84 41.93 -23.95
CA GLY A 252 -43.24 41.68 -23.69
C GLY A 252 -44.11 42.89 -24.05
N GLY A 253 -44.64 42.86 -25.23
CA GLY A 253 -45.87 43.62 -25.49
C GLY A 253 -46.94 43.02 -24.60
N SER A 254 -47.58 43.87 -23.81
CA SER A 254 -48.73 43.52 -23.00
C SER A 254 -49.82 42.84 -23.84
N SER A 255 -49.79 41.57 -23.95
CA SER A 255 -50.99 40.79 -24.31
C SER A 255 -51.25 39.85 -23.10
N ASN A 256 -52.35 40.15 -22.43
CA ASN A 256 -52.94 39.32 -21.41
C ASN A 256 -53.50 38.01 -22.02
N GLU A 257 -52.64 37.25 -22.65
CA GLU A 257 -52.94 35.91 -23.17
C GLU A 257 -51.90 34.91 -22.67
N PHE A 258 -51.81 34.82 -21.35
CA PHE A 258 -51.60 33.50 -20.75
C PHE A 258 -53.01 32.85 -20.65
N GLU A 259 -53.64 32.68 -21.77
CA GLU A 259 -54.77 31.78 -21.84
C GLU A 259 -54.24 30.38 -21.51
N ASP A 260 -54.77 29.90 -20.43
CA ASP A 260 -55.00 28.52 -20.01
C ASP A 260 -54.41 27.51 -21.00
N PHE A 261 -53.27 26.97 -20.64
CA PHE A 261 -52.70 25.81 -21.34
C PHE A 261 -53.61 24.62 -21.08
N SER A 262 -54.67 24.52 -21.91
CA SER A 262 -55.45 23.30 -22.06
C SER A 262 -54.51 22.14 -22.37
N GLU A 263 -54.83 20.98 -21.79
CA GLU A 263 -54.11 19.72 -21.86
C GLU A 263 -53.99 19.11 -23.28
N ASP A 264 -53.90 19.91 -24.32
CA ASP A 264 -53.81 19.43 -25.71
C ASP A 264 -52.34 19.32 -26.12
N ASP A 265 -51.83 18.12 -26.16
CA ASP A 265 -50.44 17.76 -26.49
C ASP A 265 -49.99 18.25 -27.90
N THR A 266 -50.91 18.64 -28.76
CA THR A 266 -50.61 19.13 -30.12
C THR A 266 -50.08 20.57 -30.15
N ALA A 267 -50.33 21.39 -29.11
CA ALA A 267 -49.78 22.75 -29.00
C ALA A 267 -48.31 22.78 -28.57
N ARG A 268 -47.84 21.70 -27.94
CA ARG A 268 -46.43 21.57 -27.50
C ARG A 268 -45.46 21.26 -28.64
N GLU A 269 -45.92 20.72 -29.76
CA GLU A 269 -45.07 20.44 -30.91
C GLU A 269 -44.68 21.69 -31.70
N ASN A 270 -45.37 22.82 -31.55
CA ASN A 270 -45.11 24.05 -32.31
C ASN A 270 -44.25 25.09 -31.62
N ILE A 271 -44.03 25.01 -30.33
CA ILE A 271 -42.87 25.67 -29.71
C ILE A 271 -41.69 24.77 -29.98
N GLY A 272 -41.15 24.86 -31.19
CA GLY A 272 -40.06 24.03 -31.63
C GLY A 272 -39.02 23.95 -30.53
N SER A 273 -38.80 22.73 -29.98
CA SER A 273 -37.79 22.48 -28.99
C SER A 273 -36.48 23.03 -29.54
N LEU A 274 -36.06 24.20 -29.03
CA LEU A 274 -34.79 24.81 -29.42
C LEU A 274 -33.71 23.80 -29.09
N LYS A 275 -33.26 23.08 -30.11
CA LYS A 275 -32.22 22.08 -29.94
C LYS A 275 -30.92 22.75 -29.57
N ASN A 276 -30.35 22.38 -28.46
CA ASN A 276 -29.02 22.78 -28.05
C ASN A 276 -28.02 21.73 -28.53
N GLY A 277 -27.29 22.04 -29.61
CA GLY A 277 -26.24 21.17 -30.12
C GLY A 277 -25.12 21.95 -30.80
N PRO A 278 -23.93 21.35 -31.01
CA PRO A 278 -22.86 21.97 -31.76
C PRO A 278 -23.33 22.28 -33.21
N GLY A 279 -23.28 23.56 -33.58
CA GLY A 279 -23.66 24.01 -34.92
C GLY A 279 -25.16 24.35 -35.12
N GLU A 280 -25.99 24.23 -34.09
CA GLU A 280 -27.40 24.62 -34.19
C GLU A 280 -27.57 26.16 -34.09
N LEU A 281 -28.21 26.75 -35.10
CA LEU A 281 -28.53 28.18 -35.15
C LEU A 281 -29.99 28.40 -34.77
N TRP A 282 -30.23 29.21 -33.75
CA TRP A 282 -31.56 29.60 -33.36
C TRP A 282 -32.06 30.77 -34.25
N TYR A 283 -33.13 30.58 -34.96
CA TYR A 283 -33.83 31.65 -35.64
C TYR A 283 -35.02 32.06 -34.78
N LEU A 284 -34.94 33.25 -34.17
CA LEU A 284 -35.93 33.76 -33.23
C LEU A 284 -36.57 35.03 -33.78
N GLN A 285 -37.90 35.08 -33.84
CA GLN A 285 -38.65 36.27 -34.20
C GLN A 285 -39.18 36.97 -32.94
N GLY A 286 -39.22 38.32 -32.95
CA GLY A 286 -39.78 39.13 -31.85
C GLY A 286 -38.89 39.15 -30.58
N VAL A 287 -37.61 38.82 -30.70
CA VAL A 287 -36.66 38.82 -29.60
C VAL A 287 -35.88 40.12 -29.56
N SER A 288 -35.81 40.75 -28.38
CA SER A 288 -35.06 41.99 -28.18
C SER A 288 -33.58 41.78 -27.88
N GLN A 289 -33.27 40.68 -27.26
CA GLN A 289 -31.91 40.34 -26.88
C GLN A 289 -31.68 38.82 -26.88
N VAL A 290 -30.55 38.41 -27.39
CA VAL A 290 -30.05 37.02 -27.35
C VAL A 290 -28.71 37.00 -26.64
N GLY A 291 -28.50 36.06 -25.78
CA GLY A 291 -27.23 35.87 -25.09
C GLY A 291 -26.95 34.39 -24.79
N GLN A 292 -25.78 34.13 -24.27
CA GLN A 292 -25.43 32.85 -23.74
C GLN A 292 -24.87 33.02 -22.32
N PHE A 293 -25.12 32.03 -21.46
CA PHE A 293 -24.50 32.02 -20.13
C PHE A 293 -22.99 31.81 -20.28
N ALA A 294 -22.22 32.49 -19.42
CA ALA A 294 -20.77 32.31 -19.38
C ALA A 294 -20.45 30.89 -18.99
N ALA A 295 -19.45 30.31 -19.64
CA ALA A 295 -18.91 29.02 -19.25
C ALA A 295 -18.27 29.14 -17.85
N ALA A 296 -18.44 28.14 -16.99
CA ALA A 296 -17.71 28.08 -15.70
C ALA A 296 -16.21 27.85 -15.95
N ASP A 297 -15.37 28.45 -15.13
CA ASP A 297 -13.93 28.22 -15.22
C ASP A 297 -13.62 26.78 -14.76
N PRO A 298 -12.98 25.91 -15.56
CA PRO A 298 -12.58 24.57 -15.18
C PRO A 298 -11.71 24.53 -13.91
N LYS A 299 -10.96 25.60 -13.64
CA LYS A 299 -10.12 25.71 -12.44
C LYS A 299 -10.91 25.65 -11.13
N THR A 300 -12.16 26.12 -11.15
CA THR A 300 -13.08 26.06 -10.00
C THR A 300 -13.26 24.63 -9.47
N PHE A 301 -13.05 23.61 -10.31
CA PHE A 301 -13.16 22.20 -9.93
C PHE A 301 -11.80 21.51 -9.72
N THR A 302 -10.79 21.88 -10.50
CA THR A 302 -9.47 21.23 -10.44
C THR A 302 -8.66 21.67 -9.21
N GLU A 303 -8.71 22.96 -8.84
CA GLU A 303 -7.99 23.46 -7.66
C GLU A 303 -8.45 22.79 -6.34
N PRO A 304 -9.76 22.66 -6.04
CA PRO A 304 -10.20 21.94 -4.85
C PRO A 304 -9.82 20.44 -4.84
N VAL A 305 -9.78 19.77 -5.99
CA VAL A 305 -9.33 18.39 -6.08
C VAL A 305 -7.86 18.27 -5.64
N ILE A 306 -7.00 19.13 -6.14
CA ILE A 306 -5.58 19.17 -5.77
C ILE A 306 -5.44 19.42 -4.27
N GLU A 307 -6.21 20.34 -3.71
CA GLU A 307 -6.19 20.64 -2.27
C GLU A 307 -6.61 19.43 -1.43
N PHE A 308 -7.69 18.72 -1.79
CA PHE A 308 -8.10 17.50 -1.08
C PHE A 308 -7.06 16.38 -1.21
N VAL A 309 -6.39 16.25 -2.34
CA VAL A 309 -5.28 15.29 -2.51
C VAL A 309 -4.12 15.66 -1.59
N ASN A 310 -3.75 16.94 -1.49
CA ASN A 310 -2.69 17.41 -0.59
C ASN A 310 -3.05 17.16 0.89
N GLN A 311 -4.29 17.41 1.27
CA GLN A 311 -4.77 17.13 2.61
C GLN A 311 -4.77 15.63 2.91
N MET A 312 -5.23 14.80 1.96
CA MET A 312 -5.15 13.34 2.08
C MET A 312 -3.71 12.88 2.29
N ALA A 313 -2.77 13.39 1.50
CA ALA A 313 -1.35 13.11 1.63
C ALA A 313 -0.84 13.42 3.05
N ALA A 314 -1.19 14.60 3.57
CA ALA A 314 -0.77 15.04 4.89
C ALA A 314 -1.34 14.17 6.02
N ILE A 315 -2.65 13.89 6.04
CA ILE A 315 -3.29 13.13 7.11
C ILE A 315 -2.96 11.65 7.08
N THR A 316 -2.61 11.11 5.91
CA THR A 316 -2.22 9.70 5.75
C THR A 316 -0.71 9.49 5.85
N SER A 317 0.07 10.56 6.01
CA SER A 317 1.54 10.50 5.97
C SER A 317 2.10 9.85 4.71
N THR A 318 1.42 10.07 3.58
CA THR A 318 1.82 9.55 2.26
C THR A 318 2.27 10.74 1.41
N PRO A 319 3.50 10.77 0.89
CA PRO A 319 4.01 11.90 0.12
C PRO A 319 3.17 12.23 -1.12
N THR A 320 3.02 13.51 -1.44
CA THR A 320 2.14 13.98 -2.53
C THR A 320 2.50 13.46 -3.91
N HIS A 321 3.78 13.15 -4.16
CA HIS A 321 4.23 12.61 -5.44
C HIS A 321 3.72 11.19 -5.75
N TYR A 322 3.20 10.45 -4.75
CA TYR A 322 2.49 9.19 -4.97
C TYR A 322 1.12 9.40 -5.62
N PHE A 323 0.52 10.55 -5.43
CA PHE A 323 -0.81 10.88 -5.95
C PHE A 323 -0.77 11.70 -7.24
N GLN A 324 0.30 12.49 -7.45
CA GLN A 324 0.39 13.45 -8.56
C GLN A 324 1.71 13.31 -9.30
N LYS A 325 1.66 12.96 -10.59
CA LYS A 325 2.83 13.03 -11.46
C LYS A 325 3.20 14.51 -11.71
N GLY A 326 4.45 14.88 -11.47
CA GLY A 326 4.95 16.23 -11.77
C GLY A 326 5.11 17.15 -10.57
N THR A 327 4.87 16.68 -9.36
CA THR A 327 5.33 17.38 -8.16
C THR A 327 6.85 17.20 -8.10
N TYR A 328 7.58 18.14 -8.72
CA TYR A 328 9.03 18.09 -8.79
C TYR A 328 9.62 18.28 -7.40
N VAL A 329 10.21 17.24 -6.86
CA VAL A 329 11.08 17.35 -5.71
C VAL A 329 12.44 17.81 -6.25
N SER A 330 12.85 19.02 -5.89
CA SER A 330 13.97 19.73 -6.52
C SER A 330 15.36 19.17 -6.18
N SER A 331 15.47 18.25 -5.23
CA SER A 331 16.73 17.60 -4.84
C SER A 331 16.48 16.30 -4.09
N GLY A 332 17.46 15.38 -4.05
CA GLY A 332 17.40 14.15 -3.27
C GLY A 332 17.14 14.39 -1.78
N GLN A 333 17.71 15.44 -1.18
CA GLN A 333 17.45 15.80 0.22
C GLN A 333 15.99 16.22 0.46
N ALA A 334 15.40 16.98 -0.47
CA ALA A 334 13.99 17.37 -0.36
C ALA A 334 13.06 16.17 -0.52
N LEU A 335 13.43 15.20 -1.38
CA LEU A 335 12.69 13.94 -1.52
C LEU A 335 12.74 13.13 -0.24
N ARG A 336 13.90 12.93 0.36
CA ARG A 336 14.03 12.24 1.65
C ARG A 336 13.23 12.92 2.77
N ALA A 337 13.28 14.26 2.84
CA ALA A 337 12.49 14.99 3.81
C ALA A 337 10.97 14.78 3.61
N ALA A 338 10.51 14.70 2.37
CA ALA A 338 9.12 14.41 2.03
C ALA A 338 8.72 12.95 2.34
N GLU A 339 9.65 12.01 2.20
CA GLU A 339 9.46 10.57 2.48
C GLU A 339 9.50 10.23 3.99
N ALA A 340 10.16 11.03 4.82
CA ALA A 340 10.40 10.72 6.22
C ALA A 340 9.14 10.33 7.02
N PRO A 341 7.95 10.95 6.85
CA PRO A 341 6.73 10.51 7.54
C PRO A 341 6.27 9.12 7.13
N LEU A 342 6.39 8.78 5.83
CA LEU A 342 6.05 7.46 5.31
C LEU A 342 7.04 6.40 5.81
N VAL A 343 8.35 6.68 5.78
CA VAL A 343 9.40 5.80 6.31
C VAL A 343 9.09 5.46 7.78
N LYS A 344 8.79 6.48 8.59
CA LYS A 344 8.45 6.25 10.01
C LYS A 344 7.18 5.41 10.19
N LYS A 345 6.20 5.60 9.32
CA LYS A 345 4.97 4.81 9.29
C LYS A 345 5.26 3.35 8.95
N VAL A 346 6.08 3.09 7.93
CA VAL A 346 6.53 1.74 7.54
C VAL A 346 7.28 1.06 8.68
N GLN A 347 8.27 1.71 9.29
CA GLN A 347 8.99 1.18 10.45
C GLN A 347 8.06 0.78 11.60
N ASN A 348 7.01 1.57 11.86
CA ASN A 348 6.02 1.22 12.86
C ASN A 348 5.21 -0.04 12.48
N ARG A 349 4.97 -0.27 11.19
CA ARG A 349 4.29 -1.49 10.70
C ARG A 349 5.22 -2.70 10.72
N GLN A 350 6.48 -2.54 10.33
CA GLN A 350 7.51 -3.56 10.49
C GLN A 350 7.56 -4.03 11.95
N LEU A 351 7.70 -3.10 12.90
CA LEU A 351 7.71 -3.42 14.33
C LEU A 351 6.41 -4.11 14.83
N ALA A 352 5.24 -3.70 14.29
CA ALA A 352 3.96 -4.30 14.66
C ALA A 352 3.84 -5.75 14.17
N PHE A 353 4.32 -6.03 12.97
CA PHE A 353 4.24 -7.36 12.36
C PHE A 353 5.38 -8.29 12.80
N GLU A 354 6.56 -7.74 13.08
CA GLU A 354 7.74 -8.49 13.53
C GLU A 354 7.44 -9.40 14.71
N SER A 355 6.75 -8.86 15.73
CA SER A 355 6.42 -9.68 16.91
C SER A 355 5.55 -10.88 16.57
N THR A 356 4.65 -10.73 15.57
CA THR A 356 3.76 -11.82 15.13
C THR A 356 4.49 -12.81 14.26
N TRP A 357 5.39 -12.34 13.38
CA TRP A 357 6.25 -13.22 12.58
C TRP A 357 7.20 -14.03 13.46
N LYS A 358 7.83 -13.40 14.46
CA LYS A 358 8.68 -14.10 15.44
C LYS A 358 7.89 -15.21 16.15
N ASP A 359 6.69 -14.92 16.65
CA ASP A 359 5.83 -15.91 17.29
C ASP A 359 5.47 -17.07 16.33
N LEU A 360 5.17 -16.75 15.05
CA LEU A 360 4.81 -17.72 14.02
C LEU A 360 5.99 -18.63 13.66
N PHE A 361 7.15 -18.06 13.38
CA PHE A 361 8.34 -18.84 13.03
C PHE A 361 8.85 -19.70 14.20
N LEU A 362 8.81 -19.16 15.43
CA LEU A 362 9.13 -19.95 16.63
C LEU A 362 8.16 -21.13 16.80
N PHE A 363 6.89 -20.94 16.48
CA PHE A 363 5.91 -22.03 16.51
C PHE A 363 6.20 -23.09 15.44
N MET A 364 6.59 -22.70 14.23
CA MET A 364 7.00 -23.63 13.17
C MET A 364 8.23 -24.43 13.58
N LEU A 365 9.28 -23.76 14.07
CA LEU A 365 10.48 -24.42 14.58
C LEU A 365 10.16 -25.40 15.72
N LYS A 366 9.26 -25.02 16.63
CA LYS A 366 8.81 -25.89 17.72
C LYS A 366 8.13 -27.16 17.21
N ILE A 367 7.36 -27.08 16.13
CA ILE A 367 6.74 -28.26 15.49
C ILE A 367 7.81 -29.18 14.93
N GLU A 368 8.85 -28.63 14.28
CA GLU A 368 10.00 -29.37 13.75
C GLU A 368 10.97 -29.86 14.85
N GLY A 369 10.72 -29.50 16.10
CA GLY A 369 11.58 -29.89 17.25
C GLY A 369 12.89 -29.11 17.33
N ILE A 370 12.97 -27.96 16.65
CA ILE A 370 14.12 -27.05 16.66
C ILE A 370 13.89 -25.96 17.70
N THR A 371 14.89 -25.64 18.50
CA THR A 371 14.84 -24.54 19.47
C THR A 371 15.89 -23.52 19.07
N ALA A 372 15.45 -22.29 18.80
CA ALA A 372 16.33 -21.16 18.43
C ALA A 372 15.72 -19.83 18.88
N ASN A 373 16.56 -18.81 18.99
CA ASN A 373 16.10 -17.41 19.00
C ASN A 373 16.07 -16.90 17.57
N ILE A 374 15.11 -16.02 17.27
CA ILE A 374 14.91 -15.49 15.91
C ILE A 374 15.09 -13.97 15.94
N ASP A 375 15.83 -13.46 14.98
CA ASP A 375 15.82 -12.05 14.58
C ASP A 375 15.35 -11.89 13.13
N ILE A 376 14.63 -10.82 12.84
CA ILE A 376 14.02 -10.61 11.52
C ILE A 376 14.57 -9.31 10.95
N ASP A 377 15.24 -9.42 9.82
CA ASP A 377 15.74 -8.29 9.08
C ASP A 377 14.73 -7.88 8.00
N TRP A 378 14.25 -6.66 8.12
CA TRP A 378 13.36 -6.05 7.16
C TRP A 378 14.16 -5.27 6.12
N ALA A 379 13.71 -5.31 4.88
CA ALA A 379 14.23 -4.41 3.86
C ALA A 379 14.13 -2.95 4.31
N GLU A 380 15.11 -2.14 3.91
CA GLU A 380 15.16 -0.74 4.30
C GLU A 380 13.90 0.01 3.85
N ALA A 381 13.23 0.66 4.81
CA ALA A 381 12.02 1.45 4.55
C ALA A 381 12.33 2.73 3.76
N GLU A 382 13.56 3.23 3.80
CA GLU A 382 14.03 4.39 3.07
C GLU A 382 14.54 3.96 1.69
N ILE A 383 14.13 4.66 0.63
CA ILE A 383 14.72 4.46 -0.70
C ILE A 383 16.08 5.16 -0.68
N VAL A 384 17.14 4.38 -0.53
CA VAL A 384 18.50 4.88 -0.56
C VAL A 384 19.03 4.74 -1.99
N ASP A 385 19.48 5.86 -2.57
CA ASP A 385 20.16 5.84 -3.86
C ASP A 385 21.58 5.27 -3.64
N ASP A 386 21.98 4.29 -4.44
CA ASP A 386 23.32 3.70 -4.39
C ASP A 386 24.42 4.76 -4.41
N VAL A 387 24.22 5.85 -5.17
CA VAL A 387 25.17 6.97 -5.25
C VAL A 387 25.34 7.65 -3.89
N ASP A 388 24.28 7.80 -3.13
CA ASP A 388 24.34 8.42 -1.80
C ASP A 388 24.99 7.51 -0.76
N GLN A 389 24.79 6.19 -0.84
CA GLN A 389 25.48 5.22 0.01
C GLN A 389 27.00 5.29 -0.21
N TRP A 390 27.43 5.35 -1.47
CA TRP A 390 28.84 5.48 -1.81
C TRP A 390 29.41 6.83 -1.38
N ASP A 391 28.66 7.93 -1.47
CA ASP A 391 29.07 9.23 -0.95
C ASP A 391 29.27 9.22 0.57
N VAL A 392 28.39 8.59 1.31
CA VAL A 392 28.52 8.38 2.76
C VAL A 392 29.74 7.49 3.06
N ALA A 393 29.94 6.41 2.30
CA ALA A 393 31.07 5.51 2.43
C ALA A 393 32.40 6.25 2.21
N VAL A 394 32.50 7.13 1.18
CA VAL A 394 33.66 7.96 0.92
C VAL A 394 33.93 8.93 2.08
N ARG A 395 32.88 9.55 2.64
CA ARG A 395 33.01 10.43 3.83
C ARG A 395 33.45 9.66 5.07
N LYS A 396 32.89 8.47 5.34
CA LYS A 396 33.33 7.59 6.44
C LYS A 396 34.80 7.20 6.30
N LYS A 397 35.25 6.88 5.07
CA LYS A 397 36.67 6.62 4.77
C LYS A 397 37.55 7.83 5.01
N SER A 398 37.09 9.04 4.68
CA SER A 398 37.85 10.28 4.87
C SER A 398 38.08 10.65 6.34
N VAL A 399 37.20 10.20 7.27
CA VAL A 399 37.39 10.36 8.72
C VAL A 399 38.14 9.20 9.37
N GLY A 400 38.62 8.22 8.58
CA GLY A 400 39.51 7.15 9.05
C GLY A 400 38.82 5.84 9.41
N MET A 401 37.55 5.65 9.01
CA MET A 401 36.88 4.36 9.21
C MET A 401 37.52 3.27 8.35
N PRO A 402 37.77 2.05 8.90
CA PRO A 402 38.31 0.93 8.13
C PRO A 402 37.43 0.58 6.93
N LEU A 403 38.06 0.32 5.76
CA LEU A 403 37.31 -0.01 4.54
C LEU A 403 36.48 -1.29 4.69
N GLU A 404 37.02 -2.28 5.40
CA GLU A 404 36.32 -3.52 5.73
C GLU A 404 34.96 -3.25 6.43
N GLN A 405 34.98 -2.40 7.45
CA GLN A 405 33.78 -2.04 8.20
C GLN A 405 32.77 -1.24 7.36
N ILE A 406 33.26 -0.37 6.48
CA ILE A 406 32.42 0.38 5.53
C ILE A 406 31.72 -0.58 4.55
N LEU A 407 32.43 -1.59 4.05
CA LEU A 407 31.89 -2.57 3.10
C LEU A 407 30.85 -3.48 3.77
N ILE A 408 31.08 -3.88 5.01
CA ILE A 408 30.09 -4.64 5.79
C ILE A 408 28.82 -3.81 6.00
N GLU A 409 28.94 -2.53 6.33
CA GLU A 409 27.79 -1.62 6.44
C GLU A 409 27.07 -1.36 5.10
N LEU A 410 27.74 -1.58 3.97
CA LEU A 410 27.16 -1.53 2.62
C LEU A 410 26.53 -2.88 2.20
N GLY A 411 26.45 -3.87 3.11
CA GLY A 411 25.83 -5.16 2.85
C GLY A 411 26.74 -6.21 2.20
N TYR A 412 28.06 -5.97 2.12
CA TYR A 412 29.00 -6.99 1.65
C TYR A 412 29.28 -8.02 2.73
N ASP A 413 29.35 -9.27 2.33
CA ASP A 413 29.78 -10.36 3.22
C ASP A 413 31.13 -10.06 3.85
N GLY A 414 31.31 -10.42 5.15
CA GLY A 414 32.50 -10.08 5.92
C GLY A 414 33.82 -10.63 5.32
N GLU A 415 33.79 -11.83 4.71
CA GLU A 415 34.98 -12.40 4.05
C GLU A 415 35.30 -11.63 2.75
N ILE A 416 34.27 -11.28 1.97
CA ILE A 416 34.41 -10.49 0.74
C ILE A 416 34.90 -9.06 1.08
N ALA A 417 34.32 -8.43 2.10
CA ALA A 417 34.71 -7.12 2.57
C ALA A 417 36.19 -7.07 2.98
N LYS A 418 36.67 -8.08 3.68
CA LYS A 418 38.06 -8.23 4.07
C LYS A 418 38.99 -8.42 2.89
N ILE A 419 38.66 -9.27 1.92
CA ILE A 419 39.41 -9.48 0.70
C ILE A 419 39.55 -8.16 -0.09
N ILE A 420 38.48 -7.37 -0.23
CA ILE A 420 38.49 -6.09 -0.91
C ILE A 420 39.36 -5.07 -0.17
N ALA A 421 39.25 -5.02 1.17
CA ALA A 421 40.02 -4.13 2.02
C ALA A 421 41.53 -4.41 1.94
N ASP A 422 41.93 -5.70 2.01
CA ASP A 422 43.32 -6.14 1.91
C ASP A 422 43.91 -5.84 0.52
N ASN A 423 43.16 -6.09 -0.56
CA ASN A 423 43.58 -5.77 -1.91
C ASN A 423 43.75 -4.26 -2.12
N SER A 424 42.89 -3.43 -1.52
CA SER A 424 42.98 -1.97 -1.62
C SER A 424 44.22 -1.42 -0.87
N THR A 425 44.57 -1.98 0.28
CA THR A 425 45.76 -1.64 1.05
C THR A 425 47.04 -2.02 0.28
N THR A 426 47.05 -3.18 -0.36
CA THR A 426 48.18 -3.66 -1.17
C THR A 426 48.36 -2.79 -2.42
N ALA A 427 47.29 -2.42 -3.10
CA ALA A 427 47.34 -1.52 -4.26
C ALA A 427 47.83 -0.12 -3.88
N ASN A 428 47.35 0.46 -2.76
CA ASN A 428 47.81 1.75 -2.26
C ASN A 428 49.31 1.73 -1.85
N ALA A 429 49.78 0.63 -1.25
CA ALA A 429 51.21 0.45 -0.93
C ALA A 429 52.08 0.38 -2.19
N ALA A 430 51.61 -0.30 -3.24
CA ALA A 430 52.34 -0.37 -4.53
C ALA A 430 52.38 0.98 -5.23
N VAL A 431 51.34 1.80 -5.18
CA VAL A 431 51.32 3.16 -5.73
C VAL A 431 52.24 4.08 -4.94
N GLN A 432 52.31 4.00 -3.61
CA GLN A 432 53.22 4.79 -2.80
C GLN A 432 54.71 4.39 -3.04
N GLN A 433 54.99 3.10 -3.28
CA GLN A 433 56.35 2.68 -3.67
C GLN A 433 56.76 3.14 -5.06
N SER A 434 55.83 3.29 -5.99
CA SER A 434 56.12 3.82 -7.33
C SER A 434 56.29 5.36 -7.37
N GLN A 435 55.82 6.07 -6.36
CA GLN A 435 55.96 7.53 -6.24
C GLN A 435 57.18 7.98 -5.43
N ASN A 436 57.93 7.07 -4.82
CA ASN A 436 59.22 7.38 -4.24
C ASN A 436 60.32 7.24 -5.32
N PRO A 437 60.86 8.31 -5.91
CA PRO A 437 62.00 8.20 -6.81
C PRO A 437 63.16 7.73 -5.95
N THR A 438 63.59 6.51 -6.17
CA THR A 438 64.83 5.98 -5.64
C THR A 438 65.93 6.96 -6.03
N GLN A 439 66.60 7.60 -5.05
CA GLN A 439 67.84 8.31 -5.28
C GLN A 439 68.83 7.28 -5.78
N ILE A 440 68.97 7.18 -7.10
CA ILE A 440 70.08 6.48 -7.70
C ILE A 440 71.31 7.33 -7.43
N SER A 441 72.11 6.94 -6.47
CA SER A 441 73.42 7.46 -6.22
C SER A 441 74.35 7.15 -7.44
N LEU A 442 74.45 8.08 -8.37
CA LEU A 442 75.45 8.06 -9.40
C LEU A 442 76.83 8.42 -8.79
N ARG A 443 77.51 7.43 -8.22
CA ARG A 443 78.98 7.48 -8.04
C ARG A 443 79.60 6.90 -9.28
N GLY A 444 80.23 7.80 -10.07
CA GLY A 444 81.25 7.45 -11.02
C GLY A 444 80.81 7.34 -12.46
N THR A 445 80.87 8.48 -13.18
CA THR A 445 81.65 8.73 -14.41
C THR A 445 81.38 10.17 -14.80
N GLY A 446 82.43 10.95 -14.85
CA GLY A 446 82.40 12.35 -15.24
C GLY A 446 82.05 12.51 -16.73
N LEU A 447 81.06 13.27 -16.98
CA LEU A 447 80.83 13.96 -18.25
C LEU A 447 80.10 15.28 -17.94
N ASN A 448 80.77 16.35 -18.50
CA ASN A 448 80.53 17.76 -18.30
C ASN A 448 79.05 18.18 -18.60
N ALA A 449 78.49 18.94 -17.66
CA ALA A 449 77.19 19.54 -17.74
C ALA A 449 77.08 20.82 -18.60
N ASN A 450 77.88 20.96 -19.67
CA ASN A 450 77.88 22.19 -20.48
C ASN A 450 77.32 22.04 -21.91
N ASN A 451 76.65 20.93 -22.28
CA ASN A 451 76.18 20.77 -23.67
C ASN A 451 74.64 20.58 -23.79
N LEU A 452 73.86 20.73 -22.73
CA LEU A 452 72.41 20.65 -22.87
C LEU A 452 71.66 22.00 -22.85
N ALA A 453 72.37 23.12 -22.63
CA ALA A 453 71.77 24.46 -22.59
C ALA A 453 71.76 25.21 -23.96
N MET A 454 72.18 24.57 -25.04
CA MET A 454 72.16 25.19 -26.38
C MET A 454 71.26 24.58 -27.41
N GLN A 455 70.37 23.62 -27.02
CA GLN A 455 69.41 23.03 -27.94
C GLN A 455 67.93 23.44 -27.69
N GLU A 456 67.64 24.13 -26.58
CA GLU A 456 66.26 24.64 -26.32
C GLU A 456 66.04 26.09 -26.81
N ALA A 457 67.08 26.80 -27.32
CA ALA A 457 66.90 28.16 -27.82
C ALA A 457 66.69 28.28 -29.34
N ALA A 458 66.48 27.17 -30.06
CA ALA A 458 66.34 27.16 -31.52
C ALA A 458 65.03 26.68 -32.08
N SER A 459 63.95 26.45 -31.22
CA SER A 459 62.64 25.98 -31.70
C SER A 459 61.47 26.96 -31.50
N ASP A 460 61.71 28.18 -31.01
CA ASP A 460 60.65 29.20 -30.85
C ASP A 460 60.83 30.39 -31.84
N ASN A 461 61.00 30.07 -33.12
CA ASN A 461 60.78 31.02 -34.20
C ASN A 461 60.41 30.28 -35.48
N ASN A 462 59.20 29.83 -35.58
CA ASN A 462 58.43 29.80 -36.82
C ASN A 462 57.02 29.17 -36.60
N GLN A 463 56.01 30.00 -36.79
CA GLN A 463 54.57 29.86 -36.98
C GLN A 463 53.73 30.08 -35.77
#